data_2e85534290d5194374f85607b078aedf
#
_entry.id   2e85534290d5194374f85607b078aedf
#
_cell.length_a   1.000
_cell.length_b   1.000
_cell.length_c   1.000
_cell.angle_alpha   90.00
_cell.angle_beta   90.00
_cell.angle_gamma   90.00
#
_symmetry.space_group_name_H-M   'P 1'
#
loop_
_entity.id
_entity.type
_entity.pdbx_description
1 polymer ?
#
loop_
_entity_poly.entity_id
_entity_poly.type
_entity_poly.pdbx_seq_one_letter_code
_entity_poly.pdbx_strand_id
1 'polypeptide(L)'
;MKRTARQTKREALKKKQMRQKAFIYGGVGLGILAVVVIILLTAANSPTSGGLLGDAVVVPSNAHVADGTPPGPFNSNPPAGGAHYGTDFPVKFYQESDLATLPKYPEGYLVHDLEHGYVIFWYNCESYSGDCSALKQMIQSVMDETGNTKLIAFPWTTMDVPLAMTSWGRILKFTQPDPALMKQFVERNRYQAPEPNAP
;
A
#
# COMPACT_ATOMS: atom_id res chain seq x y z
N MET A 1 -33.06 37.47 61.33
CA MET A 1 -31.69 37.21 61.75
C MET A 1 -30.73 37.83 60.74
N LYS A 2 -29.95 38.86 61.13
CA LYS A 2 -28.94 39.46 60.22
C LYS A 2 -27.69 38.62 60.22
N ARG A 3 -27.32 38.08 59.03
CA ARG A 3 -26.04 37.37 58.87
C ARG A 3 -24.89 38.32 59.19
N THR A 4 -23.92 37.88 60.00
CA THR A 4 -22.78 38.72 60.36
C THR A 4 -21.85 38.91 59.14
N ALA A 5 -21.23 40.08 58.97
CA ALA A 5 -20.30 40.42 57.88
C ALA A 5 -19.18 39.36 57.68
N ARG A 6 -18.83 38.65 58.72
CA ARG A 6 -17.85 37.52 58.71
C ARG A 6 -18.38 36.31 57.95
N GLN A 7 -19.70 36.01 58.06
CA GLN A 7 -20.31 34.86 57.40
C GLN A 7 -20.42 35.10 55.89
N THR A 8 -20.87 36.28 55.48
CA THR A 8 -20.93 36.64 54.07
C THR A 8 -19.55 36.63 53.36
N LYS A 9 -18.51 37.09 54.05
CA LYS A 9 -17.14 37.04 53.50
C LYS A 9 -16.61 35.62 53.38
N ARG A 10 -16.91 34.72 54.29
CA ARG A 10 -16.54 33.29 54.22
C ARG A 10 -17.25 32.57 53.08
N GLU A 11 -18.54 32.83 52.86
CA GLU A 11 -19.32 32.27 51.77
C GLU A 11 -18.83 32.73 50.40
N ALA A 12 -18.48 34.02 50.27
CA ALA A 12 -17.87 34.59 49.05
C ALA A 12 -16.51 33.94 48.71
N LEU A 13 -15.68 33.71 49.72
CA LEU A 13 -14.39 33.04 49.53
C LEU A 13 -14.54 31.57 49.13
N LYS A 14 -15.44 30.85 49.75
CA LYS A 14 -15.76 29.45 49.38
C LYS A 14 -16.29 29.35 47.94
N LYS A 15 -17.16 30.28 47.54
CA LYS A 15 -17.73 30.31 46.16
C LYS A 15 -16.65 30.64 45.12
N LYS A 16 -15.68 31.51 45.47
CA LYS A 16 -14.54 31.82 44.61
C LYS A 16 -13.60 30.62 44.46
N GLN A 17 -13.29 29.93 45.56
CA GLN A 17 -12.47 28.72 45.53
C GLN A 17 -13.14 27.55 44.75
N MET A 18 -14.43 27.36 44.89
CA MET A 18 -15.16 26.35 44.13
C MET A 18 -15.17 26.67 42.62
N ARG A 19 -15.35 27.94 42.24
CA ARG A 19 -15.27 28.38 40.85
C ARG A 19 -13.85 28.16 40.27
N GLN A 20 -12.79 28.47 40.99
CA GLN A 20 -11.43 28.21 40.56
C GLN A 20 -11.13 26.73 40.41
N LYS A 21 -11.59 25.88 41.34
CA LYS A 21 -11.43 24.43 41.23
C LYS A 21 -12.20 23.89 40.03
N ALA A 22 -13.44 24.35 39.82
CA ALA A 22 -14.25 23.91 38.66
C ALA A 22 -13.60 24.31 37.32
N PHE A 23 -12.96 25.49 37.25
CA PHE A 23 -12.23 25.94 36.07
C PHE A 23 -10.97 25.12 35.79
N ILE A 24 -10.20 24.79 36.87
CA ILE A 24 -9.00 23.97 36.75
C ILE A 24 -9.36 22.51 36.35
N TYR A 25 -10.29 21.90 37.03
CA TYR A 25 -10.67 20.52 36.76
C TYR A 25 -11.41 20.39 35.40
N GLY A 26 -12.21 21.40 35.01
CA GLY A 26 -12.83 21.47 33.70
C GLY A 26 -11.82 21.62 32.55
N GLY A 27 -10.83 22.49 32.74
CA GLY A 27 -9.75 22.68 31.76
C GLY A 27 -8.85 21.45 31.59
N VAL A 28 -8.49 20.82 32.71
CA VAL A 28 -7.70 19.58 32.70
C VAL A 28 -8.49 18.43 32.05
N GLY A 29 -9.79 18.31 32.36
CA GLY A 29 -10.65 17.28 31.77
C GLY A 29 -10.78 17.44 30.26
N LEU A 30 -10.97 18.66 29.76
CA LEU A 30 -11.02 18.97 28.33
C LEU A 30 -9.68 18.71 27.63
N GLY A 31 -8.56 19.03 28.28
CA GLY A 31 -7.22 18.75 27.76
C GLY A 31 -6.96 17.24 27.60
N ILE A 32 -7.32 16.44 28.59
CA ILE A 32 -7.20 14.99 28.55
C ILE A 32 -8.10 14.42 27.45
N LEU A 33 -9.35 14.88 27.33
CA LEU A 33 -10.25 14.43 26.28
C LEU A 33 -9.70 14.73 24.88
N ALA A 34 -9.15 15.92 24.66
CA ALA A 34 -8.53 16.30 23.41
C ALA A 34 -7.34 15.39 23.05
N VAL A 35 -6.47 15.10 24.03
CA VAL A 35 -5.33 14.20 23.84
C VAL A 35 -5.81 12.77 23.51
N VAL A 36 -6.82 12.26 24.21
CA VAL A 36 -7.39 10.94 23.92
C VAL A 36 -8.00 10.88 22.52
N VAL A 37 -8.73 11.92 22.10
CA VAL A 37 -9.29 11.99 20.75
C VAL A 37 -8.17 12.05 19.70
N ILE A 38 -7.11 12.80 19.92
CA ILE A 38 -5.95 12.83 19.01
C ILE A 38 -5.29 11.46 18.95
N ILE A 39 -5.08 10.78 20.06
CA ILE A 39 -4.50 9.42 20.09
C ILE A 39 -5.40 8.43 19.34
N LEU A 40 -6.73 8.49 19.53
CA LEU A 40 -7.67 7.62 18.82
C LEU A 40 -7.69 7.90 17.31
N LEU A 41 -7.63 9.16 16.90
CA LEU A 41 -7.58 9.54 15.48
C LEU A 41 -6.24 9.15 14.84
N THR A 42 -5.13 9.29 15.55
CA THR A 42 -3.81 8.85 15.05
C THR A 42 -3.69 7.32 15.01
N ALA A 43 -4.26 6.61 16.00
CA ALA A 43 -4.30 5.15 16.00
C ALA A 43 -5.19 4.59 14.89
N ALA A 44 -6.31 5.25 14.57
CA ALA A 44 -7.19 4.86 13.46
C ALA A 44 -6.55 5.12 12.08
N ASN A 45 -5.62 6.07 11.99
CA ASN A 45 -4.87 6.39 10.78
C ASN A 45 -3.45 5.82 10.76
N SER A 46 -3.05 5.07 11.80
CA SER A 46 -1.77 4.35 11.76
C SER A 46 -1.90 3.24 10.72
N PRO A 47 -0.98 3.14 9.75
CA PRO A 47 -0.91 1.96 8.91
C PRO A 47 -0.79 0.77 9.87
N THR A 48 -1.80 -0.09 9.87
CA THR A 48 -1.73 -1.34 10.62
C THR A 48 -0.42 -2.00 10.23
N SER A 49 0.45 -2.27 11.19
CA SER A 49 1.67 -3.08 11.04
C SER A 49 1.24 -4.53 10.76
N GLY A 50 0.49 -4.71 9.68
CA GLY A 50 0.15 -5.99 9.10
C GLY A 50 1.31 -6.46 8.23
N GLY A 51 1.60 -7.75 8.26
CA GLY A 51 2.58 -8.37 7.35
C GLY A 51 2.30 -8.08 5.88
N LEU A 52 3.10 -8.64 4.99
CA LEU A 52 2.93 -8.52 3.54
C LEU A 52 1.51 -8.88 3.12
N LEU A 53 0.97 -8.14 2.17
CA LEU A 53 -0.37 -8.36 1.64
C LEU A 53 -0.34 -9.35 0.45
N GLY A 54 -1.44 -10.06 0.24
CA GLY A 54 -1.59 -11.06 -0.80
C GLY A 54 -1.14 -12.47 -0.39
N ASP A 55 -1.45 -13.43 -1.25
CA ASP A 55 -1.13 -14.83 -1.06
C ASP A 55 0.39 -15.06 -1.18
N ALA A 56 0.94 -15.91 -0.32
CA ALA A 56 2.34 -16.28 -0.40
C ALA A 56 2.56 -17.24 -1.59
N VAL A 57 3.56 -16.93 -2.40
CA VAL A 57 4.03 -17.76 -3.51
C VAL A 57 5.42 -18.29 -3.15
N VAL A 58 5.59 -19.61 -3.21
CA VAL A 58 6.91 -20.22 -3.07
C VAL A 58 7.74 -19.87 -4.29
N VAL A 59 8.85 -19.16 -4.09
CA VAL A 59 9.81 -18.82 -5.14
C VAL A 59 10.75 -20.00 -5.34
N PRO A 60 10.70 -20.68 -6.51
CA PRO A 60 11.47 -21.92 -6.70
C PRO A 60 12.97 -21.68 -6.88
N SER A 61 13.36 -20.49 -7.31
CA SER A 61 14.75 -20.09 -7.55
C SER A 61 14.86 -18.57 -7.62
N ASN A 62 16.01 -18.03 -7.25
CA ASN A 62 16.42 -16.66 -7.51
C ASN A 62 17.66 -16.59 -8.45
N ALA A 63 17.91 -17.66 -9.21
CA ALA A 63 19.07 -17.71 -10.09
C ALA A 63 18.85 -16.84 -11.34
N HIS A 64 19.89 -16.09 -11.71
CA HIS A 64 19.93 -15.41 -13.01
C HIS A 64 20.21 -16.42 -14.13
N VAL A 65 19.44 -16.30 -15.20
CA VAL A 65 19.60 -17.07 -16.44
C VAL A 65 19.97 -16.12 -17.58
N ALA A 66 20.52 -16.67 -18.67
CA ALA A 66 20.92 -15.83 -19.81
C ALA A 66 19.69 -15.21 -20.50
N ASP A 67 19.77 -13.93 -20.84
CA ASP A 67 18.73 -13.19 -21.55
C ASP A 67 18.28 -13.92 -22.83
N GLY A 68 16.96 -13.93 -23.07
CA GLY A 68 16.35 -14.61 -24.22
C GLY A 68 16.18 -16.12 -24.07
N THR A 69 16.69 -16.73 -23.01
CA THR A 69 16.32 -18.12 -22.64
C THR A 69 14.99 -18.13 -21.87
N PRO A 70 14.19 -19.21 -21.94
CA PRO A 70 12.96 -19.28 -21.14
C PRO A 70 13.25 -19.13 -19.65
N PRO A 71 12.71 -18.09 -18.97
CA PRO A 71 12.87 -17.93 -17.53
C PRO A 71 11.94 -18.87 -16.75
N GLY A 72 12.08 -18.89 -15.43
CA GLY A 72 11.28 -19.77 -14.56
C GLY A 72 11.94 -21.11 -14.26
N PRO A 73 11.18 -22.11 -13.76
CA PRO A 73 9.72 -22.11 -13.64
C PRO A 73 9.17 -21.09 -12.64
N PHE A 74 7.91 -20.71 -12.86
CA PHE A 74 7.15 -19.81 -11.95
C PHE A 74 6.02 -20.58 -11.28
N ASN A 75 5.79 -20.33 -10.00
CA ASN A 75 4.73 -20.98 -9.20
C ASN A 75 3.43 -20.14 -9.15
N SER A 76 3.36 -19.04 -9.91
CA SER A 76 2.16 -18.22 -10.06
C SER A 76 2.02 -17.66 -11.47
N ASN A 77 0.80 -17.28 -11.83
CA ASN A 77 0.48 -16.53 -13.03
C ASN A 77 -0.42 -15.33 -12.67
N PRO A 78 0.10 -14.09 -12.85
CA PRO A 78 1.45 -13.73 -13.30
C PRO A 78 2.55 -14.10 -12.29
N PRO A 79 3.84 -14.09 -12.73
CA PRO A 79 4.94 -14.51 -11.88
C PRO A 79 5.17 -13.57 -10.69
N ALA A 80 5.50 -14.15 -9.54
CA ALA A 80 5.86 -13.43 -8.32
C ALA A 80 7.28 -13.78 -7.83
N GLY A 81 8.11 -14.36 -8.70
CA GLY A 81 9.48 -14.80 -8.44
C GLY A 81 9.79 -16.13 -9.12
N GLY A 82 11.08 -16.41 -9.32
CA GLY A 82 11.58 -17.58 -10.01
C GLY A 82 12.91 -17.27 -10.70
N ALA A 83 13.50 -18.22 -11.45
CA ALA A 83 14.70 -17.92 -12.22
C ALA A 83 14.38 -16.88 -13.29
N HIS A 84 15.24 -15.87 -13.41
CA HIS A 84 15.00 -14.65 -14.19
C HIS A 84 16.29 -14.09 -14.81
N TYR A 85 16.21 -12.98 -15.53
CA TYR A 85 17.38 -12.34 -16.13
C TYR A 85 18.06 -11.42 -15.11
N GLY A 86 19.34 -11.09 -15.33
CA GLY A 86 20.08 -10.13 -14.50
C GLY A 86 20.07 -8.71 -15.06
N THR A 87 18.99 -8.30 -15.70
CA THR A 87 18.85 -6.99 -16.38
C THR A 87 17.55 -6.34 -16.01
N ASP A 88 17.59 -5.08 -15.56
CA ASP A 88 16.44 -4.27 -15.20
C ASP A 88 15.51 -4.02 -16.38
N PHE A 89 14.22 -3.92 -16.11
CA PHE A 89 13.21 -3.54 -17.09
C PHE A 89 12.80 -2.06 -16.90
N PRO A 90 12.63 -1.28 -17.98
CA PRO A 90 12.31 0.13 -17.84
C PRO A 90 11.00 0.38 -17.09
N VAL A 91 11.05 1.22 -16.07
CA VAL A 91 9.89 1.61 -15.26
C VAL A 91 8.93 2.43 -16.10
N LYS A 92 7.76 1.91 -16.40
CA LYS A 92 6.68 2.64 -17.07
C LYS A 92 5.33 1.92 -16.93
N PHE A 93 4.28 2.58 -17.40
CA PHE A 93 2.99 1.96 -17.70
C PHE A 93 3.05 1.42 -19.13
N TYR A 94 3.20 0.11 -19.30
CA TYR A 94 3.20 -0.55 -20.60
C TYR A 94 1.78 -0.68 -21.14
N GLN A 95 1.60 -0.42 -22.44
CA GLN A 95 0.35 -0.63 -23.17
C GLN A 95 0.43 -1.91 -23.99
N GLU A 96 -0.71 -2.43 -24.42
CA GLU A 96 -0.77 -3.60 -25.32
C GLU A 96 0.00 -3.36 -26.63
N SER A 97 0.03 -2.12 -27.13
CA SER A 97 0.82 -1.73 -28.31
C SER A 97 2.32 -1.85 -28.12
N ASP A 98 2.81 -1.76 -26.88
CA ASP A 98 4.24 -1.90 -26.58
C ASP A 98 4.72 -3.35 -26.78
N LEU A 99 3.84 -4.35 -26.58
CA LEU A 99 4.21 -5.77 -26.60
C LEU A 99 4.93 -6.20 -27.88
N ALA A 100 4.59 -5.60 -29.02
CA ALA A 100 5.21 -5.92 -30.32
C ALA A 100 6.70 -5.58 -30.40
N THR A 101 7.19 -4.69 -29.53
CA THR A 101 8.57 -4.19 -29.52
C THR A 101 9.39 -4.70 -28.34
N LEU A 102 8.77 -5.44 -27.44
CA LEU A 102 9.44 -5.98 -26.26
C LEU A 102 10.33 -7.20 -26.62
N PRO A 103 11.36 -7.45 -25.79
CA PRO A 103 12.14 -8.67 -25.92
C PRO A 103 11.28 -9.90 -25.69
N LYS A 104 11.73 -11.03 -26.20
CA LYS A 104 11.12 -12.32 -25.93
C LYS A 104 11.21 -12.61 -24.42
N TYR A 105 10.12 -13.12 -23.85
CA TYR A 105 10.02 -13.41 -22.41
C TYR A 105 10.22 -12.16 -21.52
N PRO A 106 9.39 -11.11 -21.65
CA PRO A 106 9.51 -9.91 -20.84
C PRO A 106 9.37 -10.20 -19.34
N GLU A 107 8.67 -11.28 -18.96
CA GLU A 107 8.53 -11.75 -17.58
C GLU A 107 9.87 -12.06 -16.89
N GLY A 108 10.90 -12.44 -17.66
CA GLY A 108 12.23 -12.68 -17.12
C GLY A 108 12.88 -11.42 -16.57
N TYR A 109 12.66 -10.26 -17.21
CA TYR A 109 13.11 -8.95 -16.74
C TYR A 109 12.23 -8.43 -15.60
N LEU A 110 10.92 -8.57 -15.74
CA LEU A 110 9.95 -8.11 -14.73
C LEU A 110 10.13 -8.83 -13.38
N VAL A 111 10.51 -10.11 -13.39
CA VAL A 111 10.83 -10.86 -12.16
C VAL A 111 12.13 -10.36 -11.52
N HIS A 112 13.11 -9.87 -12.31
CA HIS A 112 14.29 -9.21 -11.78
C HIS A 112 13.91 -7.92 -11.02
N ASP A 113 13.04 -7.09 -11.60
CA ASP A 113 12.55 -5.91 -10.91
C ASP A 113 11.82 -6.27 -9.58
N LEU A 114 11.07 -7.39 -9.55
CA LEU A 114 10.47 -7.87 -8.28
C LEU A 114 11.55 -8.19 -7.24
N GLU A 115 12.71 -8.77 -7.62
CA GLU A 115 13.84 -9.02 -6.72
C GLU A 115 14.43 -7.72 -6.16
N HIS A 116 14.37 -6.64 -6.93
CA HIS A 116 14.75 -5.27 -6.53
C HIS A 116 13.66 -4.53 -5.72
N GLY A 117 12.55 -5.19 -5.37
CA GLY A 117 11.49 -4.64 -4.53
C GLY A 117 10.44 -3.84 -5.25
N TYR A 118 10.30 -4.04 -6.54
CA TYR A 118 9.21 -3.46 -7.32
C TYR A 118 7.87 -4.13 -6.99
N VAL A 119 6.79 -3.41 -7.29
CA VAL A 119 5.43 -3.93 -7.38
C VAL A 119 4.96 -3.80 -8.81
N ILE A 120 4.42 -4.89 -9.37
CA ILE A 120 3.92 -4.91 -10.73
C ILE A 120 2.40 -5.07 -10.71
N PHE A 121 1.72 -4.19 -11.44
CA PHE A 121 0.29 -4.25 -11.75
C PHE A 121 0.14 -4.95 -13.09
N TRP A 122 -0.28 -6.20 -13.06
CA TRP A 122 -0.57 -6.99 -14.26
C TRP A 122 -2.04 -6.82 -14.61
N TYR A 123 -2.36 -6.34 -15.80
CA TYR A 123 -3.75 -6.14 -16.19
C TYR A 123 -4.11 -6.93 -17.45
N ASN A 124 -5.36 -7.36 -17.51
CA ASN A 124 -5.93 -8.09 -18.64
C ASN A 124 -7.28 -7.48 -19.04
N CYS A 125 -7.25 -6.69 -20.12
CA CYS A 125 -8.44 -6.05 -20.66
C CYS A 125 -9.47 -7.04 -21.20
N GLU A 126 -9.06 -8.24 -21.66
CA GLU A 126 -9.96 -9.26 -22.17
C GLU A 126 -10.77 -9.93 -21.05
N SER A 127 -10.22 -9.99 -19.84
CA SER A 127 -10.88 -10.52 -18.64
C SER A 127 -11.69 -9.47 -17.88
N TYR A 128 -11.65 -8.20 -18.31
CA TYR A 128 -12.36 -7.13 -17.63
C TYR A 128 -13.70 -6.85 -18.30
N SER A 129 -14.80 -7.01 -17.54
CA SER A 129 -16.16 -6.76 -18.05
C SER A 129 -16.53 -5.28 -18.17
N GLY A 130 -15.72 -4.38 -17.62
CA GLY A 130 -15.88 -2.93 -17.67
C GLY A 130 -15.09 -2.28 -18.80
N ASP A 131 -14.99 -0.94 -18.76
CA ASP A 131 -14.16 -0.18 -19.67
C ASP A 131 -12.67 -0.33 -19.32
N CYS A 132 -11.88 -0.89 -20.23
CA CYS A 132 -10.45 -1.08 -20.04
C CYS A 132 -9.69 0.25 -19.83
N SER A 133 -10.16 1.34 -20.46
CA SER A 133 -9.57 2.67 -20.24
C SER A 133 -9.75 3.12 -18.80
N ALA A 134 -10.90 2.84 -18.20
CA ALA A 134 -11.16 3.14 -16.79
C ALA A 134 -10.28 2.28 -15.85
N LEU A 135 -10.06 1.00 -16.17
CA LEU A 135 -9.14 0.14 -15.42
C LEU A 135 -7.72 0.72 -15.45
N LYS A 136 -7.21 1.09 -16.62
CA LYS A 136 -5.86 1.68 -16.78
C LYS A 136 -5.72 3.00 -16.05
N GLN A 137 -6.74 3.88 -16.12
CA GLN A 137 -6.76 5.13 -15.37
C GLN A 137 -6.73 4.90 -13.85
N MET A 138 -7.46 3.90 -13.37
CA MET A 138 -7.45 3.52 -11.95
C MET A 138 -6.08 3.04 -11.50
N ILE A 139 -5.42 2.19 -12.28
CA ILE A 139 -4.05 1.73 -12.00
C ILE A 139 -3.09 2.92 -11.99
N GLN A 140 -3.14 3.79 -13.01
CA GLN A 140 -2.29 4.97 -13.09
C GLN A 140 -2.50 5.90 -11.89
N SER A 141 -3.75 6.13 -11.47
CA SER A 141 -4.07 6.95 -10.30
C SER A 141 -3.44 6.39 -9.03
N VAL A 142 -3.50 5.07 -8.83
CA VAL A 142 -2.87 4.41 -7.69
C VAL A 142 -1.34 4.55 -7.74
N MET A 143 -0.73 4.37 -8.90
CA MET A 143 0.72 4.56 -9.08
C MET A 143 1.13 5.99 -8.73
N ASP A 144 0.42 7.01 -9.24
CA ASP A 144 0.69 8.43 -8.98
C ASP A 144 0.52 8.78 -7.50
N GLU A 145 -0.54 8.32 -6.87
CA GLU A 145 -0.83 8.58 -5.46
C GLU A 145 0.16 7.88 -4.50
N THR A 146 0.79 6.80 -4.94
CA THR A 146 1.81 6.07 -4.17
C THR A 146 3.25 6.44 -4.56
N GLY A 147 3.45 7.37 -5.50
CA GLY A 147 4.72 8.02 -5.82
C GLY A 147 5.53 7.39 -6.95
N ASN A 148 4.94 6.55 -7.79
CA ASN A 148 5.51 5.97 -9.03
C ASN A 148 6.86 5.20 -8.91
N THR A 149 7.56 5.28 -7.79
CA THR A 149 8.87 4.64 -7.61
C THR A 149 8.73 3.13 -7.49
N LYS A 150 9.52 2.37 -8.25
CA LYS A 150 9.48 0.90 -8.27
C LYS A 150 8.08 0.33 -8.54
N LEU A 151 7.33 0.96 -9.43
CA LEU A 151 6.02 0.53 -9.87
C LEU A 151 6.01 0.37 -11.39
N ILE A 152 5.50 -0.77 -11.86
CA ILE A 152 5.32 -1.06 -13.28
C ILE A 152 3.88 -1.52 -13.49
N ALA A 153 3.21 -1.04 -14.54
CA ALA A 153 1.97 -1.63 -15.03
C ALA A 153 2.25 -2.35 -16.34
N PHE A 154 1.75 -3.60 -16.47
CA PHE A 154 2.07 -4.45 -17.60
C PHE A 154 0.84 -5.24 -18.08
N PRO A 155 0.54 -5.27 -19.41
CA PRO A 155 -0.55 -6.08 -19.95
C PRO A 155 -0.17 -7.56 -19.93
N TRP A 156 -1.05 -8.41 -19.36
CA TRP A 156 -0.80 -9.85 -19.23
C TRP A 156 -2.06 -10.67 -19.49
N THR A 157 -2.23 -11.11 -20.73
CA THR A 157 -3.48 -11.74 -21.21
C THR A 157 -3.66 -13.20 -20.79
N THR A 158 -2.62 -13.85 -20.25
CA THR A 158 -2.69 -15.26 -19.84
C THR A 158 -3.32 -15.48 -18.47
N MET A 159 -3.62 -14.42 -17.72
CA MET A 159 -4.30 -14.52 -16.41
C MET A 159 -5.83 -14.52 -16.57
N ASP A 160 -6.50 -15.16 -15.62
CA ASP A 160 -7.95 -15.38 -15.57
C ASP A 160 -8.73 -14.26 -14.85
N VAL A 161 -8.05 -13.19 -14.43
CA VAL A 161 -8.62 -12.04 -13.71
C VAL A 161 -8.24 -10.74 -14.41
N PRO A 162 -9.04 -9.66 -14.25
CA PRO A 162 -8.75 -8.38 -14.91
C PRO A 162 -7.50 -7.68 -14.36
N LEU A 163 -7.12 -7.96 -13.11
CA LEU A 163 -5.97 -7.34 -12.46
C LEU A 163 -5.35 -8.32 -11.46
N ALA A 164 -4.03 -8.38 -11.46
CA ALA A 164 -3.25 -8.95 -10.37
C ALA A 164 -2.10 -8.02 -10.01
N MET A 165 -1.67 -8.05 -8.76
CA MET A 165 -0.47 -7.35 -8.31
C MET A 165 0.52 -8.36 -7.76
N THR A 166 1.79 -8.21 -8.10
CA THR A 166 2.86 -9.04 -7.53
C THR A 166 3.96 -8.18 -6.92
N SER A 167 4.57 -8.71 -5.90
CA SER A 167 5.88 -8.37 -5.36
C SER A 167 6.64 -9.68 -5.15
N TRP A 168 7.89 -9.64 -4.75
CA TRP A 168 8.66 -10.87 -4.54
C TRP A 168 7.97 -11.83 -3.57
N GLY A 169 7.60 -13.01 -4.05
CA GLY A 169 6.93 -14.05 -3.28
C GLY A 169 5.50 -13.73 -2.83
N ARG A 170 4.83 -12.74 -3.45
CA ARG A 170 3.45 -12.37 -3.13
C ARG A 170 2.64 -12.07 -4.38
N ILE A 171 1.37 -12.51 -4.36
CA ILE A 171 0.40 -12.22 -5.40
C ILE A 171 -0.95 -11.84 -4.78
N LEU A 172 -1.61 -10.83 -5.37
CA LEU A 172 -2.98 -10.45 -5.04
C LEU A 172 -3.78 -10.35 -6.34
N LYS A 173 -4.80 -11.20 -6.49
CA LYS A 173 -5.69 -11.22 -7.65
C LYS A 173 -6.99 -10.48 -7.36
N PHE A 174 -7.48 -9.72 -8.34
CA PHE A 174 -8.71 -8.95 -8.24
C PHE A 174 -9.70 -9.42 -9.29
N THR A 175 -10.85 -9.93 -8.86
CA THR A 175 -12.00 -10.14 -9.73
C THR A 175 -12.74 -8.82 -10.02
N GLN A 176 -12.66 -7.89 -9.10
CA GLN A 176 -13.07 -6.49 -9.24
C GLN A 176 -11.95 -5.60 -8.69
N PRO A 177 -11.41 -4.66 -9.49
CA PRO A 177 -10.36 -3.75 -9.03
C PRO A 177 -10.81 -2.89 -7.85
N ASP A 178 -9.96 -2.78 -6.83
CA ASP A 178 -10.17 -1.98 -5.62
C ASP A 178 -8.95 -1.08 -5.36
N PRO A 179 -9.05 0.24 -5.64
CA PRO A 179 -7.94 1.17 -5.47
C PRO A 179 -7.39 1.25 -4.05
N ALA A 180 -8.23 1.10 -3.03
CA ALA A 180 -7.78 1.15 -1.65
C ALA A 180 -6.92 -0.07 -1.30
N LEU A 181 -7.32 -1.25 -1.76
CA LEU A 181 -6.57 -2.48 -1.58
C LEU A 181 -5.27 -2.50 -2.42
N MET A 182 -5.31 -1.93 -3.64
CA MET A 182 -4.12 -1.75 -4.49
C MET A 182 -3.08 -0.86 -3.80
N LYS A 183 -3.48 0.28 -3.23
CA LYS A 183 -2.58 1.16 -2.45
C LYS A 183 -1.97 0.44 -1.25
N GLN A 184 -2.79 -0.28 -0.49
CA GLN A 184 -2.30 -1.08 0.65
C GLN A 184 -1.28 -2.13 0.22
N PHE A 185 -1.48 -2.77 -0.95
CA PHE A 185 -0.51 -3.72 -1.49
C PHE A 185 0.83 -3.03 -1.79
N VAL A 186 0.82 -1.89 -2.46
CA VAL A 186 2.03 -1.10 -2.73
C VAL A 186 2.73 -0.71 -1.42
N GLU A 187 2.00 -0.14 -0.47
CA GLU A 187 2.55 0.36 0.80
C GLU A 187 3.20 -0.73 1.65
N ARG A 188 2.67 -1.95 1.62
CA ARG A 188 3.15 -3.07 2.44
C ARG A 188 4.23 -3.90 1.77
N ASN A 189 4.21 -3.99 0.45
CA ASN A 189 5.02 -4.97 -0.28
C ASN A 189 6.18 -4.35 -1.04
N ARG A 190 6.10 -3.07 -1.45
CA ARG A 190 7.19 -2.38 -2.12
C ARG A 190 8.44 -2.35 -1.23
N TYR A 191 9.60 -2.60 -1.80
CA TYR A 191 10.89 -2.77 -1.11
C TYR A 191 11.00 -4.03 -0.24
N GLN A 192 10.01 -4.92 -0.25
CA GLN A 192 10.05 -6.18 0.50
C GLN A 192 10.54 -7.32 -0.40
N ALA A 193 11.85 -7.38 -0.61
CA ALA A 193 12.48 -8.25 -1.59
C ALA A 193 13.93 -8.59 -1.16
N PRO A 194 14.63 -9.53 -1.83
CA PRO A 194 16.02 -9.88 -1.52
C PRO A 194 16.99 -8.70 -1.70
N GLU A 195 16.79 -7.86 -2.73
CA GLU A 195 17.69 -6.77 -3.10
C GLU A 195 16.98 -5.40 -3.13
N PRO A 196 16.36 -4.93 -2.02
CA PRO A 196 15.48 -3.78 -2.03
C PRO A 196 16.19 -2.45 -2.30
N ASN A 197 17.52 -2.42 -2.14
CA ASN A 197 18.36 -1.23 -2.33
C ASN A 197 18.99 -1.16 -3.74
N ALA A 198 18.81 -2.20 -4.57
CA ALA A 198 19.20 -2.14 -5.98
C ALA A 198 18.37 -1.07 -6.72
N PRO A 199 18.86 -0.51 -7.84
CA PRO A 199 18.17 0.56 -8.56
C PRO A 199 16.77 0.21 -9.03
#